data_39f572f1808ef0659a9f20b328547c03
#
_entry.id   39f572f1808ef0659a9f20b328547c03
#
_cell.length_a   1.000
_cell.length_b   1.000
_cell.length_c   1.000
_cell.angle_alpha   90.00
_cell.angle_beta   90.00
_cell.angle_gamma   90.00
#
_symmetry.space_group_name_H-M   'P 1'
#
loop_
_entity.id
_entity.type
_entity.pdbx_description
1 polymer ?
#
loop_
_entity_poly.entity_id
_entity_poly.type
_entity_poly.pdbx_seq_one_letter_code
_entity_poly.pdbx_strand_id
1 'polypeptide(L)'
;AGQVAFHPRYTGNPLVNVGCIGIVKKDLMIHSHAGDVGDIYILAGGKTGRDGIHGVTFASRDLDAGSEDDIGAVQLGDPITKEPLMHLCLELNELGLLTGMKDLGGGGLSCVVGELALDAGFGAKVDLEKVHLKLKNMAPWEIWVSESQERMMFTVKPEDVQTVLDRCNAWDVEAVAIGEVIKEKRNIVRFHNTEILNLDLEFTTGGPVYNRPYTLPEINNLEAVELPEIPLNLS
;
A
#
# COMPACT_ATOMS: atom_id res chain seq x y z
N ALA A 1 -1.81 -7.23 -22.43
CA ALA A 1 -1.03 -8.26 -23.14
C ALA A 1 -0.01 -8.86 -22.17
N GLY A 2 0.32 -10.15 -22.37
CA GLY A 2 1.26 -10.84 -21.50
C GLY A 2 2.10 -11.85 -22.30
N GLN A 3 3.17 -12.30 -21.68
CA GLN A 3 4.06 -13.35 -22.22
C GLN A 3 4.29 -14.40 -21.14
N VAL A 4 4.33 -15.66 -21.55
CA VAL A 4 4.76 -16.78 -20.70
C VAL A 4 6.10 -17.28 -21.23
N ALA A 5 7.10 -17.36 -20.33
CA ALA A 5 8.42 -17.90 -20.64
C ALA A 5 8.72 -19.07 -19.69
N PHE A 6 9.26 -20.16 -20.21
CA PHE A 6 9.63 -21.32 -19.42
C PHE A 6 11.14 -21.36 -19.20
N HIS A 7 11.55 -21.56 -17.94
CA HIS A 7 12.96 -21.74 -17.61
C HIS A 7 13.09 -22.74 -16.46
N PRO A 8 14.06 -23.67 -16.50
CA PRO A 8 14.18 -24.75 -15.49
C PRO A 8 14.29 -24.28 -14.04
N ARG A 9 14.85 -23.07 -13.80
CA ARG A 9 14.96 -22.50 -12.44
C ARG A 9 13.63 -22.08 -11.81
N TYR A 10 12.54 -21.98 -12.60
CA TYR A 10 11.21 -21.56 -12.14
C TYR A 10 10.19 -22.70 -12.12
N THR A 11 10.66 -23.96 -12.20
CA THR A 11 9.77 -25.12 -12.26
C THR A 11 8.94 -25.30 -10.99
N GLY A 12 9.51 -25.03 -9.82
CA GLY A 12 8.81 -25.18 -8.54
C GLY A 12 8.18 -23.89 -8.01
N ASN A 13 8.68 -22.75 -8.45
CA ASN A 13 8.21 -21.43 -7.96
C ASN A 13 8.16 -20.43 -9.12
N PRO A 14 7.02 -20.34 -9.83
CA PRO A 14 6.86 -19.44 -10.97
C PRO A 14 6.90 -17.98 -10.54
N LEU A 15 7.64 -17.16 -11.28
CA LEU A 15 7.64 -15.71 -11.11
C LEU A 15 6.59 -15.08 -12.01
N VAL A 16 5.71 -14.27 -11.42
CA VAL A 16 4.70 -13.47 -12.14
C VAL A 16 5.02 -11.99 -11.97
N ASN A 17 5.31 -11.32 -13.09
CA ASN A 17 5.51 -9.87 -13.13
C ASN A 17 4.30 -9.20 -13.78
N VAL A 18 3.74 -8.21 -13.11
CA VAL A 18 2.63 -7.41 -13.63
C VAL A 18 3.08 -5.97 -13.77
N GLY A 19 2.80 -5.36 -14.91
CA GLY A 19 3.09 -3.97 -15.18
C GLY A 19 1.82 -3.21 -15.57
N CYS A 20 1.71 -1.97 -15.10
CA CYS A 20 0.67 -1.03 -15.50
C CYS A 20 1.33 0.29 -15.91
N ILE A 21 0.95 0.82 -17.07
CA ILE A 21 1.46 2.09 -17.57
C ILE A 21 0.27 3.01 -17.80
N GLY A 22 0.33 4.22 -17.28
CA GLY A 22 -0.70 5.24 -17.42
C GLY A 22 -0.12 6.61 -17.79
N ILE A 23 -0.99 7.53 -18.14
CA ILE A 23 -0.66 8.93 -18.40
C ILE A 23 -1.41 9.78 -17.37
N VAL A 24 -0.69 10.68 -16.70
CA VAL A 24 -1.25 11.65 -15.77
C VAL A 24 -0.86 13.07 -16.20
N LYS A 25 -1.80 14.02 -16.07
CA LYS A 25 -1.47 15.44 -16.24
C LYS A 25 -0.60 15.89 -15.09
N LYS A 26 0.42 16.71 -15.37
CA LYS A 26 1.39 17.14 -14.37
C LYS A 26 0.76 17.85 -13.15
N ASP A 27 -0.27 18.62 -13.40
CA ASP A 27 -1.06 19.38 -12.41
C ASP A 27 -2.03 18.53 -11.59
N LEU A 28 -2.29 17.30 -12.03
CA LEU A 28 -3.11 16.30 -11.33
C LEU A 28 -2.26 15.17 -10.71
N MET A 29 -0.95 15.33 -10.65
CA MET A 29 -0.07 14.34 -10.03
C MET A 29 -0.22 14.40 -8.52
N ILE A 30 -0.76 13.33 -7.92
CA ILE A 30 -0.79 13.15 -6.48
C ILE A 30 0.36 12.25 -6.02
N HIS A 31 0.92 12.55 -4.87
CA HIS A 31 2.06 11.83 -4.32
C HIS A 31 1.65 10.92 -3.15
N SER A 32 2.52 9.94 -2.85
CA SER A 32 2.36 9.03 -1.73
C SER A 32 2.97 9.59 -0.43
N HIS A 33 2.71 10.86 -0.14
CA HIS A 33 3.08 11.50 1.12
C HIS A 33 1.93 12.38 1.62
N ALA A 34 1.83 12.60 2.92
CA ALA A 34 0.84 13.48 3.53
C ALA A 34 1.11 14.95 3.13
N GLY A 35 0.07 15.77 3.15
CA GLY A 35 0.19 17.19 2.83
C GLY A 35 0.77 17.98 4.01
N ASP A 36 0.03 18.04 5.13
CA ASP A 36 0.39 18.89 6.26
C ASP A 36 0.01 18.26 7.61
N VAL A 37 0.54 18.83 8.68
CA VAL A 37 0.14 18.47 10.06
C VAL A 37 -1.34 18.82 10.26
N GLY A 38 -2.11 17.88 10.77
CA GLY A 38 -3.55 18.00 10.96
C GLY A 38 -4.37 17.36 9.84
N ASP A 39 -3.76 16.96 8.72
CA ASP A 39 -4.44 16.18 7.70
C ASP A 39 -4.97 14.87 8.29
N ILE A 40 -6.14 14.46 7.83
CA ILE A 40 -6.86 13.29 8.33
C ILE A 40 -6.61 12.09 7.44
N TYR A 41 -6.24 10.96 8.05
CA TYR A 41 -6.16 9.67 7.38
C TYR A 41 -7.56 9.10 7.16
N ILE A 42 -7.95 8.90 5.91
CA ILE A 42 -9.18 8.23 5.51
C ILE A 42 -8.82 6.89 4.86
N LEU A 43 -9.27 5.80 5.48
CA LEU A 43 -9.20 4.46 4.91
C LEU A 43 -10.46 4.21 4.09
N ALA A 44 -10.30 3.93 2.79
CA ALA A 44 -11.40 3.69 1.86
C ALA A 44 -11.25 2.33 1.16
N GLY A 45 -12.38 1.71 0.81
CA GLY A 45 -12.45 0.46 0.07
C GLY A 45 -12.91 -0.73 0.90
N GLY A 46 -12.37 -1.91 0.60
CA GLY A 46 -12.76 -3.17 1.22
C GLY A 46 -12.48 -3.24 2.72
N LYS A 47 -13.28 -4.04 3.43
CA LYS A 47 -13.10 -4.29 4.87
C LYS A 47 -11.81 -5.04 5.15
N THR A 48 -11.22 -4.76 6.30
CA THR A 48 -10.02 -5.44 6.81
C THR A 48 -10.35 -6.80 7.40
N GLY A 49 -9.67 -7.83 6.95
CA GLY A 49 -9.80 -9.22 7.42
C GLY A 49 -8.45 -9.82 7.81
N ARG A 50 -8.41 -11.13 8.06
CA ARG A 50 -7.17 -11.89 8.33
C ARG A 50 -6.46 -12.34 7.05
N ASP A 51 -6.86 -11.83 5.91
CA ASP A 51 -6.29 -12.14 4.62
C ASP A 51 -4.96 -11.42 4.40
N GLY A 52 -4.00 -12.08 3.78
CA GLY A 52 -2.71 -11.54 3.44
C GLY A 52 -1.76 -11.30 4.62
N ILE A 53 -2.10 -11.71 5.84
CA ILE A 53 -1.20 -11.58 6.98
C ILE A 53 0.07 -12.39 6.71
N HIS A 54 1.23 -11.72 6.74
CA HIS A 54 2.52 -12.26 6.31
C HIS A 54 2.63 -12.62 4.82
N GLY A 55 1.73 -12.13 3.94
CA GLY A 55 1.72 -12.46 2.53
C GLY A 55 3.02 -12.12 1.82
N VAL A 56 3.59 -10.96 2.05
CA VAL A 56 4.89 -10.55 1.50
C VAL A 56 6.02 -11.45 2.03
N THR A 57 6.02 -11.81 3.31
CA THR A 57 7.01 -12.72 3.88
C THR A 57 6.89 -14.12 3.27
N PHE A 58 5.66 -14.62 3.10
CA PHE A 58 5.39 -15.89 2.45
C PHE A 58 5.87 -15.92 1.00
N ALA A 59 5.57 -14.88 0.22
CA ALA A 59 5.99 -14.78 -1.18
C ALA A 59 7.53 -14.74 -1.36
N SER A 60 8.27 -14.43 -0.29
CA SER A 60 9.73 -14.37 -0.27
C SER A 60 10.41 -15.64 0.24
N ARG A 61 9.65 -16.68 0.61
CA ARG A 61 10.18 -17.98 1.09
C ARG A 61 10.22 -19.00 -0.03
N ASP A 62 11.10 -19.99 0.12
CA ASP A 62 11.01 -21.21 -0.67
C ASP A 62 9.77 -22.00 -0.23
N LEU A 63 8.95 -22.41 -1.20
CA LEU A 63 7.74 -23.21 -0.94
C LEU A 63 8.15 -24.64 -0.65
N ASP A 64 7.69 -25.19 0.46
CA ASP A 64 7.88 -26.56 0.87
C ASP A 64 6.55 -27.27 1.17
N ALA A 65 6.60 -28.54 1.57
CA ALA A 65 5.42 -29.33 1.89
C ALA A 65 4.62 -28.82 3.11
N GLY A 66 5.18 -27.90 3.91
CA GLY A 66 4.52 -27.26 5.07
C GLY A 66 3.76 -26.00 4.71
N SER A 67 3.81 -25.55 3.45
CA SER A 67 3.18 -24.28 3.01
C SER A 67 1.65 -24.29 3.05
N GLU A 68 1.01 -25.44 3.28
CA GLU A 68 -0.45 -25.55 3.45
C GLU A 68 -0.96 -24.81 4.70
N ASP A 69 -0.12 -24.65 5.71
CA ASP A 69 -0.47 -23.91 6.95
C ASP A 69 -0.51 -22.38 6.73
N ASP A 70 0.02 -21.88 5.63
CA ASP A 70 0.12 -20.46 5.30
C ASP A 70 -1.06 -19.94 4.45
N ILE A 71 -2.20 -20.63 4.42
CA ILE A 71 -3.41 -20.25 3.65
C ILE A 71 -3.87 -18.81 4.00
N GLY A 72 -3.68 -18.37 5.23
CA GLY A 72 -3.97 -17.00 5.69
C GLY A 72 -3.11 -15.92 5.03
N ALA A 73 -1.98 -16.29 4.42
CA ALA A 73 -1.09 -15.37 3.70
C ALA A 73 -1.60 -15.03 2.28
N VAL A 74 -2.61 -15.74 1.78
CA VAL A 74 -3.17 -15.49 0.44
C VAL A 74 -3.95 -14.19 0.42
N GLN A 75 -3.62 -13.34 -0.55
CA GLN A 75 -4.34 -12.11 -0.84
C GLN A 75 -5.47 -12.41 -1.84
N LEU A 76 -6.72 -12.13 -1.44
CA LEU A 76 -7.89 -12.33 -2.28
C LEU A 76 -8.29 -11.02 -2.95
N GLY A 77 -8.27 -10.99 -4.28
CA GLY A 77 -8.74 -9.83 -5.05
C GLY A 77 -10.28 -9.78 -5.12
N ASP A 78 -10.84 -8.57 -5.11
CA ASP A 78 -12.27 -8.31 -5.24
C ASP A 78 -12.53 -7.25 -6.33
N PRO A 79 -12.75 -7.67 -7.59
CA PRO A 79 -12.95 -6.74 -8.70
C PRO A 79 -14.18 -5.84 -8.53
N ILE A 80 -15.21 -6.30 -7.81
CA ILE A 80 -16.44 -5.52 -7.58
C ILE A 80 -16.15 -4.33 -6.67
N THR A 81 -15.33 -4.52 -5.64
CA THR A 81 -14.88 -3.42 -4.78
C THR A 81 -13.84 -2.54 -5.48
N LYS A 82 -13.01 -3.12 -6.35
CA LYS A 82 -11.92 -2.41 -7.03
C LYS A 82 -12.41 -1.33 -7.99
N GLU A 83 -13.40 -1.64 -8.82
CA GLU A 83 -13.83 -0.74 -9.90
C GLU A 83 -14.35 0.60 -9.37
N PRO A 84 -15.36 0.66 -8.44
CA PRO A 84 -15.82 1.93 -7.90
C PRO A 84 -14.72 2.69 -7.16
N LEU A 85 -13.82 1.98 -6.46
CA LEU A 85 -12.68 2.59 -5.76
C LEU A 85 -11.73 3.31 -6.74
N MET A 86 -11.46 2.74 -7.92
CA MET A 86 -10.62 3.38 -8.94
C MET A 86 -11.26 4.68 -9.45
N HIS A 87 -12.55 4.65 -9.77
CA HIS A 87 -13.27 5.83 -10.23
C HIS A 87 -13.32 6.93 -9.16
N LEU A 88 -13.57 6.53 -7.91
CA LEU A 88 -13.54 7.45 -6.77
C LEU A 88 -12.16 8.12 -6.60
N CYS A 89 -11.07 7.36 -6.69
CA CYS A 89 -9.72 7.92 -6.58
C CYS A 89 -9.46 8.98 -7.66
N LEU A 90 -9.90 8.74 -8.89
CA LEU A 90 -9.75 9.69 -9.99
C LEU A 90 -10.59 10.95 -9.74
N GLU A 91 -11.85 10.79 -9.33
CA GLU A 91 -12.75 11.92 -9.03
C GLU A 91 -12.21 12.79 -7.89
N LEU A 92 -11.83 12.19 -6.77
CA LEU A 92 -11.29 12.93 -5.62
C LEU A 92 -10.02 13.70 -5.98
N ASN A 93 -9.15 13.11 -6.81
CA ASN A 93 -7.94 13.77 -7.30
C ASN A 93 -8.27 14.93 -8.25
N GLU A 94 -9.21 14.76 -9.20
CA GLU A 94 -9.65 15.82 -10.10
C GLU A 94 -10.31 16.99 -9.37
N LEU A 95 -11.02 16.72 -8.27
CA LEU A 95 -11.63 17.74 -7.41
C LEU A 95 -10.59 18.43 -6.49
N GLY A 96 -9.35 17.96 -6.43
CA GLY A 96 -8.31 18.52 -5.57
C GLY A 96 -8.56 18.34 -4.07
N LEU A 97 -9.30 17.30 -3.67
CA LEU A 97 -9.69 17.02 -2.30
C LEU A 97 -8.64 16.22 -1.52
N LEU A 98 -7.67 15.63 -2.22
CA LEU A 98 -6.63 14.80 -1.60
C LEU A 98 -5.32 15.56 -1.46
N THR A 99 -4.67 15.43 -0.31
CA THR A 99 -3.31 15.93 -0.07
C THR A 99 -2.26 14.84 -0.27
N GLY A 100 -2.65 13.56 -0.19
CA GLY A 100 -1.84 12.39 -0.49
C GLY A 100 -2.70 11.15 -0.68
N MET A 101 -2.15 10.16 -1.38
CA MET A 101 -2.85 8.89 -1.66
C MET A 101 -1.85 7.75 -1.75
N LYS A 102 -2.19 6.61 -1.15
CA LYS A 102 -1.39 5.39 -1.21
C LYS A 102 -2.26 4.15 -1.14
N ASP A 103 -1.91 3.13 -1.92
CA ASP A 103 -2.54 1.81 -1.82
C ASP A 103 -2.08 1.04 -0.58
N LEU A 104 -2.92 0.16 -0.07
CA LEU A 104 -2.57 -0.78 0.98
C LEU A 104 -2.14 -2.10 0.35
N GLY A 105 -0.84 -2.28 0.21
CA GLY A 105 -0.21 -3.53 -0.21
C GLY A 105 0.38 -4.29 0.97
N GLY A 106 1.62 -4.77 0.81
CA GLY A 106 2.35 -5.51 1.83
C GLY A 106 2.47 -4.75 3.16
N GLY A 107 2.21 -5.46 4.26
CA GLY A 107 2.21 -4.89 5.61
C GLY A 107 0.99 -4.03 5.96
N GLY A 108 0.08 -3.80 5.04
CA GLY A 108 -1.18 -3.10 5.29
C GLY A 108 -1.00 -1.72 5.91
N LEU A 109 -1.76 -1.44 6.98
CA LEU A 109 -1.69 -0.15 7.69
C LEU A 109 -0.32 0.12 8.30
N SER A 110 0.42 -0.92 8.70
CA SER A 110 1.74 -0.77 9.35
C SER A 110 2.79 -0.13 8.43
N CYS A 111 2.68 -0.32 7.13
CA CYS A 111 3.53 0.32 6.14
C CYS A 111 2.96 1.68 5.71
N VAL A 112 1.72 1.70 5.23
CA VAL A 112 1.13 2.87 4.56
C VAL A 112 1.05 4.10 5.44
N VAL A 113 0.62 3.94 6.71
CA VAL A 113 0.50 5.06 7.65
C VAL A 113 1.87 5.70 7.92
N GLY A 114 2.88 4.85 8.15
CA GLY A 114 4.24 5.33 8.39
C GLY A 114 4.88 5.98 7.18
N GLU A 115 4.73 5.38 6.00
CA GLU A 115 5.33 5.88 4.76
C GLU A 115 4.77 7.25 4.35
N LEU A 116 3.42 7.42 4.38
CA LEU A 116 2.80 8.70 4.08
C LEU A 116 3.31 9.84 4.98
N ALA A 117 3.49 9.56 6.29
CA ALA A 117 3.98 10.55 7.24
C ALA A 117 5.47 10.82 7.10
N LEU A 118 6.29 9.76 6.96
CA LEU A 118 7.75 9.87 6.90
C LEU A 118 8.21 10.68 5.69
N ASP A 119 7.65 10.37 4.52
CA ASP A 119 7.98 11.06 3.27
C ASP A 119 7.61 12.56 3.31
N ALA A 120 6.60 12.90 4.10
CA ALA A 120 6.22 14.29 4.39
C ALA A 120 7.07 14.95 5.50
N GLY A 121 7.88 14.17 6.24
CA GLY A 121 8.68 14.67 7.36
C GLY A 121 7.91 14.84 8.68
N PHE A 122 6.74 14.21 8.79
CA PHE A 122 5.81 14.28 9.92
C PHE A 122 5.73 12.94 10.66
N GLY A 123 4.76 12.79 11.55
CA GLY A 123 4.37 11.55 12.20
C GLY A 123 2.90 11.23 11.99
N ALA A 124 2.45 10.11 12.54
CA ALA A 124 1.09 9.62 12.38
C ALA A 124 0.51 9.16 13.72
N LYS A 125 -0.80 9.41 13.89
CA LYS A 125 -1.57 8.89 15.01
C LYS A 125 -2.88 8.31 14.49
N VAL A 126 -3.13 7.03 14.76
CA VAL A 126 -4.31 6.30 14.26
C VAL A 126 -5.01 5.52 15.37
N ASP A 127 -6.33 5.37 15.22
CA ASP A 127 -7.23 4.64 16.11
C ASP A 127 -7.76 3.40 15.37
N LEU A 128 -7.27 2.20 15.70
CA LEU A 128 -7.61 0.96 14.99
C LEU A 128 -9.05 0.50 15.20
N GLU A 129 -9.71 0.89 16.29
CA GLU A 129 -11.12 0.58 16.53
C GLU A 129 -12.07 1.19 15.50
N LYS A 130 -11.61 2.21 14.75
CA LYS A 130 -12.38 2.84 13.68
C LYS A 130 -12.35 2.08 12.36
N VAL A 131 -11.39 1.17 12.20
CA VAL A 131 -11.21 0.40 10.96
C VAL A 131 -12.40 -0.53 10.73
N HIS A 132 -12.95 -0.51 9.51
CA HIS A 132 -14.03 -1.42 9.13
C HIS A 132 -13.50 -2.85 8.99
N LEU A 133 -14.09 -3.79 9.71
CA LEU A 133 -13.63 -5.16 9.83
C LEU A 133 -14.57 -6.17 9.16
N LYS A 134 -14.01 -7.19 8.49
CA LYS A 134 -14.74 -8.37 8.03
C LYS A 134 -15.18 -9.27 9.19
N LEU A 135 -14.38 -9.31 10.27
CA LEU A 135 -14.54 -10.21 11.42
C LEU A 135 -14.58 -9.41 12.71
N LYS A 136 -15.52 -9.76 13.61
CA LYS A 136 -15.77 -9.00 14.85
C LYS A 136 -14.63 -9.05 15.89
N ASN A 137 -13.80 -10.10 15.89
CA ASN A 137 -12.84 -10.36 16.96
C ASN A 137 -11.40 -10.41 16.40
N MET A 138 -11.02 -9.38 15.66
CA MET A 138 -9.64 -9.22 15.24
C MET A 138 -8.81 -8.59 16.34
N ALA A 139 -7.62 -9.14 16.57
CA ALA A 139 -6.64 -8.52 17.47
C ALA A 139 -6.06 -7.25 16.82
N PRO A 140 -5.62 -6.26 17.61
CA PRO A 140 -5.07 -5.01 17.06
C PRO A 140 -3.91 -5.22 16.07
N TRP A 141 -3.03 -6.18 16.36
CA TRP A 141 -1.93 -6.49 15.46
C TRP A 141 -2.40 -7.10 14.13
N GLU A 142 -3.46 -7.92 14.13
CA GLU A 142 -4.05 -8.46 12.90
C GLU A 142 -4.63 -7.34 12.02
N ILE A 143 -5.29 -6.35 12.64
CA ILE A 143 -5.81 -5.16 11.93
C ILE A 143 -4.65 -4.36 11.32
N TRP A 144 -3.57 -4.20 12.11
CA TRP A 144 -2.43 -3.35 11.77
C TRP A 144 -1.61 -3.90 10.60
N VAL A 145 -1.41 -5.22 10.53
CA VAL A 145 -0.58 -5.88 9.49
C VAL A 145 -1.38 -6.58 8.39
N SER A 146 -2.71 -6.54 8.45
CA SER A 146 -3.55 -7.17 7.42
C SER A 146 -3.26 -6.59 6.04
N GLU A 147 -3.13 -7.46 5.05
CA GLU A 147 -2.93 -7.11 3.64
C GLU A 147 -4.21 -7.32 2.81
N SER A 148 -5.39 -7.17 3.43
CA SER A 148 -6.67 -7.21 2.70
C SER A 148 -6.61 -6.30 1.50
N GLN A 149 -6.99 -6.84 0.34
CA GLN A 149 -6.90 -6.14 -0.94
C GLN A 149 -7.99 -5.07 -1.10
N GLU A 150 -7.87 -4.26 -2.14
CA GLU A 150 -8.84 -3.24 -2.55
C GLU A 150 -9.07 -2.15 -1.50
N ARG A 151 -7.98 -1.69 -0.86
CA ARG A 151 -8.02 -0.59 0.10
C ARG A 151 -7.07 0.52 -0.33
N MET A 152 -7.48 1.76 -0.10
CA MET A 152 -6.68 2.96 -0.32
C MET A 152 -6.63 3.80 0.95
N MET A 153 -5.50 4.43 1.20
CA MET A 153 -5.32 5.45 2.22
C MET A 153 -5.26 6.83 1.57
N PHE A 154 -6.10 7.72 2.02
CA PHE A 154 -6.06 9.13 1.66
C PHE A 154 -5.58 9.98 2.83
N THR A 155 -4.86 11.06 2.55
CA THR A 155 -4.73 12.19 3.47
C THR A 155 -5.55 13.35 2.93
N VAL A 156 -6.30 13.99 3.82
CA VAL A 156 -7.33 14.98 3.46
C VAL A 156 -7.30 16.11 4.49
N LYS A 157 -7.44 17.34 4.05
CA LYS A 157 -7.58 18.47 4.97
C LYS A 157 -8.82 18.31 5.86
N PRO A 158 -8.76 18.75 7.14
CA PRO A 158 -9.89 18.60 8.06
C PRO A 158 -11.22 19.14 7.53
N GLU A 159 -11.18 20.27 6.81
CA GLU A 159 -12.36 20.90 6.21
C GLU A 159 -12.99 20.09 5.07
N ASP A 160 -12.24 19.24 4.39
CA ASP A 160 -12.68 18.47 3.22
C ASP A 160 -13.14 17.04 3.59
N VAL A 161 -12.91 16.60 4.83
CA VAL A 161 -13.20 15.22 5.28
C VAL A 161 -14.64 14.80 4.99
N GLN A 162 -15.62 15.64 5.34
CA GLN A 162 -17.02 15.28 5.12
C GLN A 162 -17.34 15.18 3.63
N THR A 163 -16.81 16.08 2.81
CA THR A 163 -16.97 16.05 1.35
C THR A 163 -16.42 14.75 0.76
N VAL A 164 -15.23 14.33 1.20
CA VAL A 164 -14.61 13.07 0.75
C VAL A 164 -15.46 11.86 1.17
N LEU A 165 -15.94 11.80 2.41
CA LEU A 165 -16.80 10.72 2.89
C LEU A 165 -18.13 10.66 2.12
N ASP A 166 -18.72 11.80 1.79
CA ASP A 166 -19.95 11.88 0.98
C ASP A 166 -19.72 11.37 -0.45
N ARG A 167 -18.55 11.64 -1.04
CA ARG A 167 -18.16 11.08 -2.34
C ARG A 167 -17.95 9.58 -2.27
N CYS A 168 -17.26 9.08 -1.24
CA CYS A 168 -17.12 7.65 -1.01
C CYS A 168 -18.50 6.95 -0.96
N ASN A 169 -19.42 7.51 -0.20
CA ASN A 169 -20.78 6.97 -0.11
C ASN A 169 -21.54 7.03 -1.45
N ALA A 170 -21.33 8.06 -2.27
CA ALA A 170 -21.95 8.17 -3.60
C ALA A 170 -21.48 7.08 -4.58
N TRP A 171 -20.25 6.59 -4.42
CA TRP A 171 -19.69 5.48 -5.17
C TRP A 171 -19.92 4.10 -4.52
N ASP A 172 -20.68 4.03 -3.41
CA ASP A 172 -20.86 2.81 -2.61
C ASP A 172 -19.52 2.21 -2.11
N VAL A 173 -18.56 3.09 -1.82
CA VAL A 173 -17.26 2.74 -1.27
C VAL A 173 -17.26 3.04 0.23
N GLU A 174 -17.07 2.00 1.06
CA GLU A 174 -16.91 2.21 2.51
C GLU A 174 -15.67 3.05 2.79
N ALA A 175 -15.79 4.05 3.65
CA ALA A 175 -14.66 4.88 4.06
C ALA A 175 -14.81 5.39 5.49
N VAL A 176 -13.69 5.56 6.17
CA VAL A 176 -13.65 6.02 7.56
C VAL A 176 -12.39 6.81 7.87
N ALA A 177 -12.54 7.90 8.64
CA ALA A 177 -11.43 8.65 9.19
C ALA A 177 -10.84 7.89 10.38
N ILE A 178 -9.60 7.42 10.27
CA ILE A 178 -8.95 6.57 11.27
C ILE A 178 -7.90 7.29 12.11
N GLY A 179 -7.46 8.48 11.71
CA GLY A 179 -6.37 9.17 12.42
C GLY A 179 -5.99 10.49 11.78
N GLU A 180 -4.86 11.02 12.21
CA GLU A 180 -4.34 12.33 11.83
C GLU A 180 -2.82 12.33 11.63
N VAL A 181 -2.33 13.22 10.79
CA VAL A 181 -0.91 13.56 10.64
C VAL A 181 -0.50 14.45 11.80
N ILE A 182 0.57 14.09 12.50
CA ILE A 182 1.07 14.81 13.67
C ILE A 182 2.47 15.39 13.41
N LYS A 183 2.84 16.41 14.17
CA LYS A 183 4.14 17.07 14.03
C LYS A 183 5.30 16.22 14.51
N GLU A 184 5.10 15.48 15.59
CA GLU A 184 6.11 14.61 16.18
C GLU A 184 6.38 13.43 15.25
N LYS A 185 7.63 13.15 14.91
CA LYS A 185 8.04 12.03 14.06
C LYS A 185 7.88 10.68 14.77
N ARG A 186 6.65 10.38 15.13
CA ARG A 186 6.28 9.15 15.84
C ARG A 186 5.14 8.43 15.11
N ASN A 187 5.15 7.13 15.21
CA ASN A 187 4.04 6.28 14.83
C ASN A 187 3.28 5.90 16.09
N ILE A 188 2.11 6.51 16.28
CA ILE A 188 1.26 6.32 17.46
C ILE A 188 0.01 5.57 17.03
N VAL A 189 -0.17 4.37 17.58
CA VAL A 189 -1.35 3.53 17.31
C VAL A 189 -2.12 3.30 18.59
N ARG A 190 -3.43 3.53 18.54
CA ARG A 190 -4.36 3.31 19.64
C ARG A 190 -5.37 2.23 19.31
N PHE A 191 -5.85 1.58 20.36
CA PHE A 191 -6.97 0.66 20.28
C PHE A 191 -7.78 0.75 21.58
N HIS A 192 -9.07 1.09 21.46
CA HIS A 192 -9.97 1.35 22.59
C HIS A 192 -9.36 2.33 23.62
N ASN A 193 -8.91 3.49 23.14
CA ASN A 193 -8.25 4.54 23.91
C ASN A 193 -6.92 4.14 24.59
N THR A 194 -6.44 2.93 24.37
CA THR A 194 -5.12 2.49 24.87
C THR A 194 -4.08 2.66 23.79
N GLU A 195 -2.97 3.32 24.10
CA GLU A 195 -1.83 3.40 23.22
C GLU A 195 -1.11 2.05 23.20
N ILE A 196 -1.12 1.39 22.05
CA ILE A 196 -0.54 0.05 21.86
C ILE A 196 0.79 0.08 21.12
N LEU A 197 1.08 1.18 20.42
CA LEU A 197 2.36 1.46 19.79
C LEU A 197 2.66 2.95 19.86
N ASN A 198 3.90 3.29 20.21
CA ASN A 198 4.41 4.66 20.18
C ASN A 198 5.92 4.61 19.96
N LEU A 199 6.32 4.53 18.70
CA LEU A 199 7.70 4.34 18.30
C LEU A 199 8.15 5.50 17.41
N ASP A 200 9.46 5.65 17.31
CA ASP A 200 10.07 6.53 16.32
C ASP A 200 9.66 6.07 14.91
N LEU A 201 9.27 7.02 14.07
CA LEU A 201 8.72 6.71 12.75
C LEU A 201 9.78 6.17 11.79
N GLU A 202 10.98 6.74 11.83
CA GLU A 202 12.09 6.27 10.99
C GLU A 202 12.49 4.84 11.35
N PHE A 203 12.48 4.51 12.65
CA PHE A 203 12.71 3.14 13.11
C PHE A 203 11.67 2.14 12.61
N THR A 204 10.38 2.53 12.59
CA THR A 204 9.29 1.63 12.17
C THR A 204 9.15 1.51 10.65
N THR A 205 9.57 2.52 9.90
CA THR A 205 9.34 2.62 8.45
C THR A 205 10.61 2.44 7.63
N GLY A 206 11.77 2.88 8.15
CA GLY A 206 13.04 2.87 7.43
C GLY A 206 13.65 1.49 7.17
N GLY A 207 13.20 0.48 7.90
CA GLY A 207 13.68 -0.90 7.77
C GLY A 207 15.18 -1.11 8.05
N PRO A 208 15.66 -2.35 8.11
CA PRO A 208 17.08 -2.64 8.31
C PRO A 208 17.88 -2.44 7.01
N VAL A 209 18.99 -1.72 7.11
CA VAL A 209 19.95 -1.57 6.01
C VAL A 209 20.95 -2.71 6.06
N TYR A 210 20.93 -3.60 5.07
CA TYR A 210 21.88 -4.71 4.95
C TYR A 210 23.07 -4.32 4.07
N ASN A 211 24.26 -4.35 4.63
CA ASN A 211 25.51 -4.22 3.89
C ASN A 211 26.19 -5.60 3.79
N ARG A 212 25.78 -6.39 2.82
CA ARG A 212 26.34 -7.74 2.62
C ARG A 212 27.56 -7.67 1.74
N PRO A 213 28.64 -8.40 2.09
CA PRO A 213 29.78 -8.53 1.19
C PRO A 213 29.35 -9.25 -0.09
N TYR A 214 29.75 -8.72 -1.21
CA TYR A 214 29.50 -9.34 -2.51
C TYR A 214 30.77 -9.31 -3.36
N THR A 215 30.89 -10.28 -4.24
CA THR A 215 31.95 -10.30 -5.25
C THR A 215 31.30 -9.98 -6.59
N LEU A 216 31.82 -8.98 -7.27
CA LEU A 216 31.39 -8.70 -8.63
C LEU A 216 31.69 -9.90 -9.52
N PRO A 217 30.73 -10.40 -10.32
CA PRO A 217 31.02 -11.43 -11.31
C PRO A 217 32.05 -10.88 -12.31
N GLU A 218 32.99 -11.74 -12.73
CA GLU A 218 33.82 -11.40 -13.88
C GLU A 218 32.93 -11.31 -15.11
N ILE A 219 32.62 -10.10 -15.52
CA ILE A 219 31.86 -9.82 -16.75
C ILE A 219 32.84 -9.91 -17.90
N ASN A 220 33.11 -11.14 -18.34
CA ASN A 220 33.89 -11.37 -19.53
C ASN A 220 33.00 -11.16 -20.76
N ASN A 221 33.20 -10.06 -21.47
CA ASN A 221 32.69 -9.76 -22.79
C ASN A 221 31.14 -9.84 -22.92
N LEU A 222 30.43 -8.90 -22.31
CA LEU A 222 29.11 -8.54 -22.83
C LEU A 222 29.34 -7.79 -24.15
N GLU A 223 29.08 -8.44 -25.27
CA GLU A 223 28.90 -7.72 -26.54
C GLU A 223 27.80 -6.67 -26.33
N ALA A 224 28.09 -5.44 -26.71
CA ALA A 224 27.09 -4.37 -26.67
C ALA A 224 25.91 -4.80 -27.53
N VAL A 225 24.74 -4.97 -26.91
CA VAL A 225 23.50 -5.21 -27.65
C VAL A 225 23.14 -3.92 -28.33
N GLU A 226 23.24 -3.87 -29.65
CA GLU A 226 22.69 -2.77 -30.43
C GLU A 226 21.18 -2.76 -30.22
N LEU A 227 20.69 -1.73 -29.53
CA LEU A 227 19.25 -1.52 -29.39
C LEU A 227 18.69 -1.12 -30.74
N PRO A 228 17.58 -1.71 -31.21
CA PRO A 228 16.95 -1.28 -32.44
C PRO A 228 16.58 0.20 -32.36
N GLU A 229 16.81 0.95 -33.44
CA GLU A 229 16.35 2.33 -33.53
C GLU A 229 14.83 2.37 -33.26
N ILE A 230 14.44 3.17 -32.29
CA ILE A 230 13.01 3.39 -32.01
C ILE A 230 12.48 4.28 -33.15
N PRO A 231 11.49 3.83 -33.94
CA PRO A 231 10.89 4.68 -34.95
C PRO A 231 10.33 5.95 -34.33
N LEU A 232 10.74 7.11 -34.80
CA LEU A 232 10.27 8.41 -34.31
C LEU A 232 8.78 8.68 -34.61
N ASN A 233 8.13 7.81 -35.37
CA ASN A 233 6.70 7.91 -35.71
C ASN A 233 5.93 6.71 -35.15
N LEU A 234 5.60 6.77 -33.86
CA LEU A 234 4.52 5.97 -33.29
C LEU A 234 3.23 6.77 -33.44
N SER A 235 2.63 6.72 -34.61
CA SER A 235 1.27 7.21 -34.88
C SER A 235 0.28 6.07 -34.88
#